data_07a4ccc6649a4eac1cf7b948cba78c17
#
_entry.id   07a4ccc6649a4eac1cf7b948cba78c17
#
_cell.length_a   1.000
_cell.length_b   1.000
_cell.length_c   1.000
_cell.angle_alpha   90.00
_cell.angle_beta   90.00
_cell.angle_gamma   90.00
#
_symmetry.space_group_name_H-M   'P 1'
#
loop_
_entity.id
_entity.type
_entity.pdbx_description
1 polymer ?
#
loop_
_entity_poly.entity_id
_entity_poly.type
_entity_poly.pdbx_seq_one_letter_code
_entity_poly.pdbx_strand_id
1 'polypeptide(L)'
;HEEVDKDEYSMSNDGTVGNDLVKYTCSHCGAEIITDRSTAATVCVYCGNAVIMGEQIIDNFSPDYVIPFKVPKTQVMDAFQKFSKKPLTPKDFNCDRVVDKMQGVYIPFWLYSGNCEGSITAEGINTRTWTSGNYRYTEKKYYSVYRNGTLDFKAVPVDASSKTDDDAMDSIEPFDYSEMTAFNPGYLSGYLAERYDEDKDKCLPRAKERIENTTRDELRNTCNYNSVNVQSYEKHTEIKDVKYAMLPTWLLYTTYQDKPYFFAMNGQTGKFIGNLPISKGKLVAYSLLGGCLLYTSPSPRDTERS
;
A
#
# COMPACT_ATOMS: atom_id res chain seq x y z
N HIS A 1 44.44 21.04 12.92
CA HIS A 1 43.52 21.92 13.65
C HIS A 1 42.90 22.89 12.68
N GLU A 2 41.86 22.50 12.05
CA GLU A 2 40.91 23.40 11.36
C GLU A 2 39.69 23.49 12.25
N GLU A 3 39.45 24.68 12.76
CA GLU A 3 38.21 25.07 13.42
C GLU A 3 37.08 25.02 12.38
N VAL A 4 36.14 24.10 12.58
CA VAL A 4 34.87 24.09 11.81
C VAL A 4 34.03 25.20 12.38
N ASP A 5 33.80 26.19 11.56
CA ASP A 5 32.97 27.36 11.79
C ASP A 5 31.55 26.94 12.24
N LYS A 6 31.18 27.39 13.44
CA LYS A 6 29.88 27.05 14.09
C LYS A 6 28.75 28.03 13.77
N ASP A 7 28.91 28.89 12.81
CA ASP A 7 28.02 30.03 12.61
C ASP A 7 27.34 30.11 11.24
N GLU A 8 26.77 28.98 10.75
CA GLU A 8 25.85 29.09 9.59
C GLU A 8 24.63 28.18 9.69
N TYR A 9 23.92 28.24 10.83
CA TYR A 9 22.51 27.89 10.93
C TYR A 9 21.72 29.11 11.43
N SER A 10 21.70 30.16 10.64
CA SER A 10 20.71 31.22 10.81
C SER A 10 19.35 30.67 10.34
N MET A 11 18.54 30.21 11.30
CA MET A 11 17.12 29.98 11.10
C MET A 11 16.48 31.29 10.63
N SER A 12 16.12 31.35 9.36
CA SER A 12 15.20 32.37 8.87
C SER A 12 13.86 32.15 9.57
N ASN A 13 13.56 33.07 10.49
CA ASN A 13 12.32 33.15 11.22
C ASN A 13 11.26 33.66 10.25
N ASP A 14 10.63 32.77 9.47
CA ASP A 14 9.41 33.07 8.75
C ASP A 14 8.37 31.98 9.04
N GLY A 15 7.29 32.43 9.61
CA GLY A 15 6.16 31.88 10.27
C GLY A 15 5.71 30.47 9.90
N THR A 16 5.29 29.74 10.94
CA THR A 16 4.59 28.47 10.97
C THR A 16 5.41 27.20 10.78
N VAL A 17 6.51 27.05 11.54
CA VAL A 17 6.92 25.71 11.98
C VAL A 17 6.06 25.39 13.22
N GLY A 18 5.04 24.57 13.04
CA GLY A 18 4.09 24.22 14.08
C GLY A 18 4.78 23.62 15.31
N ASN A 19 4.17 23.78 16.46
CA ASN A 19 4.52 23.31 17.81
C ASN A 19 4.63 21.76 17.96
N ASP A 20 4.98 21.01 16.90
CA ASP A 20 4.92 19.54 16.86
C ASP A 20 6.28 18.86 17.01
N LEU A 21 7.36 19.61 17.23
CA LEU A 21 8.67 19.05 17.48
C LEU A 21 8.89 18.77 18.97
N VAL A 22 9.42 17.59 19.26
CA VAL A 22 9.75 17.15 20.61
C VAL A 22 11.22 16.73 20.68
N LYS A 23 11.87 17.10 21.78
CA LYS A 23 13.27 16.81 22.05
C LYS A 23 13.38 15.58 22.93
N TYR A 24 14.21 14.62 22.51
CA TYR A 24 14.54 13.42 23.27
C TYR A 24 16.01 13.31 23.51
N THR A 25 16.39 12.69 24.61
CA THR A 25 17.78 12.38 24.93
C THR A 25 18.01 10.88 24.72
N CYS A 26 18.97 10.51 23.86
CA CYS A 26 19.32 9.11 23.64
C CYS A 26 19.87 8.51 24.95
N SER A 27 19.25 7.44 25.43
CA SER A 27 19.64 6.77 26.68
C SER A 27 21.01 6.10 26.62
N HIS A 28 21.54 5.84 25.41
CA HIS A 28 22.84 5.18 25.22
C HIS A 28 24.02 6.16 25.16
N CYS A 29 23.91 7.24 24.40
CA CYS A 29 25.01 8.17 24.17
C CYS A 29 24.76 9.59 24.70
N GLY A 30 23.58 9.89 25.26
CA GLY A 30 23.24 11.21 25.77
C GLY A 30 22.94 12.26 24.71
N ALA A 31 23.01 11.92 23.42
CA ALA A 31 22.75 12.86 22.35
C ALA A 31 21.28 13.32 22.33
N GLU A 32 21.06 14.59 22.02
CA GLU A 32 19.71 15.13 21.86
C GLU A 32 19.20 14.89 20.45
N ILE A 33 17.98 14.36 20.34
CA ILE A 33 17.29 14.04 19.10
C ILE A 33 16.03 14.89 19.05
N ILE A 34 15.83 15.61 17.96
CA ILE A 34 14.61 16.39 17.72
C ILE A 34 13.81 15.64 16.65
N THR A 35 12.56 15.35 16.94
CA THR A 35 11.64 14.66 16.05
C THR A 35 10.22 15.20 16.22
N ASP A 36 9.30 14.80 15.37
CA ASP A 36 7.90 15.19 15.53
C ASP A 36 7.20 14.37 16.64
N ARG A 37 6.06 14.85 17.10
CA ARG A 37 5.26 14.21 18.16
C ARG A 37 4.66 12.86 17.75
N SER A 38 4.55 12.59 16.45
CA SER A 38 4.00 11.34 15.94
C SER A 38 5.04 10.21 15.86
N THR A 39 6.34 10.52 16.05
CA THR A 39 7.40 9.51 16.06
C THR A 39 7.39 8.73 17.37
N ALA A 40 7.09 7.43 17.34
CA ALA A 40 7.08 6.55 18.51
C ALA A 40 8.43 5.81 18.72
N ALA A 41 9.20 5.56 17.65
CA ALA A 41 10.53 5.00 17.71
C ALA A 41 11.39 5.49 16.54
N THR A 42 12.69 5.65 16.78
CA THR A 42 13.66 6.08 15.77
C THR A 42 15.03 5.46 16.06
N VAL A 43 16.02 5.77 15.21
CA VAL A 43 17.42 5.39 15.40
C VAL A 43 18.23 6.64 15.70
N CYS A 44 19.04 6.59 16.75
CA CYS A 44 19.92 7.71 17.08
C CYS A 44 20.95 7.92 15.97
N VAL A 45 20.99 9.11 15.39
CA VAL A 45 21.89 9.45 14.28
C VAL A 45 23.38 9.46 14.69
N TYR A 46 23.67 9.54 16.00
CA TYR A 46 25.04 9.62 16.52
C TYR A 46 25.63 8.26 16.87
N CYS A 47 24.84 7.35 17.47
CA CYS A 47 25.36 6.05 17.92
C CYS A 47 24.69 4.84 17.25
N GLY A 48 23.67 5.05 16.41
CA GLY A 48 22.96 3.98 15.72
C GLY A 48 22.04 3.14 16.59
N ASN A 49 21.91 3.45 17.91
CA ASN A 49 21.02 2.70 18.78
C ASN A 49 19.54 3.08 18.57
N ALA A 50 18.67 2.09 18.74
CA ALA A 50 17.23 2.30 18.74
C ALA A 50 16.81 3.18 19.92
N VAL A 51 15.98 4.18 19.66
CA VAL A 51 15.40 5.08 20.65
C VAL A 51 13.89 4.90 20.62
N ILE A 52 13.34 4.39 21.71
CA ILE A 52 11.88 4.22 21.88
C ILE A 52 11.39 5.37 22.74
N MET A 53 10.42 6.09 22.27
CA MET A 53 9.87 7.28 22.91
C MET A 53 8.79 6.89 23.92
N GLY A 54 9.21 6.29 25.04
CA GLY A 54 8.32 5.63 26.01
C GLY A 54 7.19 6.50 26.57
N GLU A 55 7.45 7.79 26.81
CA GLU A 55 6.43 8.71 27.35
C GLU A 55 5.27 8.96 26.37
N GLN A 56 5.51 8.86 25.07
CA GLN A 56 4.47 9.03 24.06
C GLN A 56 3.67 7.77 23.78
N ILE A 57 4.17 6.60 24.20
CA ILE A 57 3.47 5.31 24.02
C ILE A 57 2.48 5.09 25.19
N ILE A 58 2.70 5.74 26.35
CA ILE A 58 1.99 5.43 27.61
C ILE A 58 0.67 6.22 27.75
N ASP A 59 0.54 7.42 27.18
CA ASP A 59 -0.67 8.24 27.28
C ASP A 59 -1.67 7.95 26.16
N ASN A 60 -2.72 7.18 26.41
CA ASN A 60 -3.91 6.92 25.56
C ASN A 60 -3.65 6.47 24.08
N PHE A 61 -2.41 6.31 23.68
CA PHE A 61 -1.98 6.02 22.30
C PHE A 61 -1.24 4.67 22.18
N SER A 62 -1.31 3.82 23.19
CA SER A 62 -0.69 2.50 23.12
C SER A 62 -1.43 1.63 22.09
N PRO A 63 -0.74 1.02 21.12
CA PRO A 63 -1.35 0.04 20.24
C PRO A 63 -1.89 -1.15 21.03
N ASP A 64 -3.01 -1.72 20.57
CA ASP A 64 -3.51 -3.00 21.08
C ASP A 64 -2.62 -4.15 20.58
N TYR A 65 -2.20 -4.06 19.30
CA TYR A 65 -1.54 -5.16 18.61
C TYR A 65 -0.36 -4.69 17.76
N VAL A 66 0.48 -5.66 17.40
CA VAL A 66 1.57 -5.52 16.44
C VAL A 66 1.69 -6.78 15.60
N ILE A 67 2.00 -6.63 14.32
CA ILE A 67 2.50 -7.72 13.49
C ILE A 67 4.02 -7.57 13.38
N PRO A 68 4.82 -8.55 13.84
CA PRO A 68 6.28 -8.46 13.78
C PRO A 68 6.82 -8.44 12.36
N PHE A 69 7.94 -7.73 12.13
CA PHE A 69 8.71 -7.87 10.89
C PHE A 69 9.19 -9.31 10.70
N LYS A 70 8.99 -9.86 9.50
CA LYS A 70 9.51 -11.17 9.07
C LYS A 70 10.56 -11.05 7.98
N VAL A 71 10.41 -10.04 7.14
CA VAL A 71 11.30 -9.80 6.00
C VAL A 71 12.47 -8.93 6.46
N PRO A 72 13.69 -9.50 6.63
CA PRO A 72 14.85 -8.72 7.00
C PRO A 72 15.35 -7.87 5.82
N LYS A 73 16.13 -6.82 6.11
CA LYS A 73 16.63 -5.88 5.10
C LYS A 73 17.38 -6.56 3.94
N THR A 74 18.06 -7.67 4.18
CA THR A 74 18.75 -8.45 3.14
C THR A 74 17.78 -9.01 2.09
N GLN A 75 16.61 -9.48 2.50
CA GLN A 75 15.59 -9.98 1.57
C GLN A 75 14.87 -8.85 0.83
N VAL A 76 14.84 -7.65 1.40
CA VAL A 76 14.30 -6.46 0.71
C VAL A 76 15.12 -6.16 -0.54
N MET A 77 16.45 -6.29 -0.49
CA MET A 77 17.31 -6.14 -1.66
C MET A 77 16.94 -7.11 -2.78
N ASP A 78 16.80 -8.39 -2.45
CA ASP A 78 16.44 -9.41 -3.44
C ASP A 78 15.06 -9.16 -4.05
N ALA A 79 14.08 -8.78 -3.22
CA ALA A 79 12.73 -8.44 -3.67
C ALA A 79 12.75 -7.22 -4.60
N PHE A 80 13.47 -6.16 -4.24
CA PHE A 80 13.58 -4.96 -5.07
C PHE A 80 14.32 -5.22 -6.38
N GLN A 81 15.41 -5.99 -6.35
CA GLN A 81 16.12 -6.37 -7.56
C GLN A 81 15.22 -7.16 -8.52
N LYS A 82 14.42 -8.09 -8.02
CA LYS A 82 13.43 -8.83 -8.84
C LYS A 82 12.37 -7.88 -9.41
N PHE A 83 11.84 -6.98 -8.56
CA PHE A 83 10.82 -6.01 -8.94
C PHE A 83 11.34 -5.02 -10.00
N SER A 84 12.58 -4.56 -9.88
CA SER A 84 13.19 -3.55 -10.76
C SER A 84 13.69 -4.10 -12.10
N LYS A 85 13.89 -5.42 -12.24
CA LYS A 85 14.29 -6.09 -13.49
C LYS A 85 13.19 -6.17 -14.54
N LYS A 86 12.39 -5.10 -14.70
CA LYS A 86 11.37 -5.03 -15.76
C LYS A 86 12.00 -4.54 -17.07
N PRO A 87 11.51 -5.00 -18.23
CA PRO A 87 12.10 -4.70 -19.54
C PRO A 87 12.27 -3.20 -19.83
N LEU A 88 11.32 -2.39 -19.36
CA LEU A 88 11.29 -0.94 -19.60
C LEU A 88 12.08 -0.12 -18.58
N THR A 89 12.57 -0.71 -17.49
CA THR A 89 13.36 0.02 -16.47
C THR A 89 14.70 0.47 -17.06
N PRO A 90 15.11 1.74 -16.87
CA PRO A 90 16.41 2.24 -17.33
C PRO A 90 17.56 1.44 -16.70
N LYS A 91 18.67 1.25 -17.46
CA LYS A 91 19.84 0.50 -16.96
C LYS A 91 20.63 1.25 -15.89
N ASP A 92 20.55 2.57 -15.89
CA ASP A 92 21.22 3.48 -14.96
C ASP A 92 20.43 3.72 -13.67
N PHE A 93 19.22 3.17 -13.57
CA PHE A 93 18.48 3.14 -12.32
C PHE A 93 19.15 2.16 -11.36
N ASN A 94 20.01 2.70 -10.49
CA ASN A 94 20.87 1.91 -9.60
C ASN A 94 20.08 1.38 -8.41
N CYS A 95 19.68 0.12 -8.48
CA CYS A 95 18.90 -0.55 -7.46
C CYS A 95 19.61 -0.63 -6.10
N ASP A 96 20.92 -0.85 -6.06
CA ASP A 96 21.64 -1.08 -4.80
C ASP A 96 21.66 0.19 -3.93
N ARG A 97 21.93 1.35 -4.53
CA ARG A 97 21.88 2.65 -3.81
C ARG A 97 20.49 3.03 -3.35
N VAL A 98 19.47 2.55 -4.05
CA VAL A 98 18.07 2.82 -3.74
C VAL A 98 17.65 2.02 -2.52
N VAL A 99 18.01 0.73 -2.46
CA VAL A 99 17.63 -0.16 -1.35
C VAL A 99 18.33 0.17 -0.04
N ASP A 100 19.58 0.65 -0.09
CA ASP A 100 20.30 1.07 1.12
C ASP A 100 19.56 2.13 1.93
N LYS A 101 18.74 2.94 1.23
CA LYS A 101 17.89 3.98 1.83
C LYS A 101 16.54 3.47 2.33
N MET A 102 16.19 2.20 2.07
CA MET A 102 14.93 1.65 2.58
C MET A 102 14.97 1.54 4.10
N GLN A 103 13.88 2.02 4.72
CA GLN A 103 13.69 2.03 6.16
C GLN A 103 12.52 1.14 6.53
N GLY A 104 12.71 0.32 7.56
CA GLY A 104 11.61 -0.43 8.16
C GLY A 104 10.87 0.48 9.14
N VAL A 105 9.59 0.61 8.94
CA VAL A 105 8.70 1.49 9.70
C VAL A 105 7.49 0.70 10.17
N TYR A 106 7.15 0.82 11.43
CA TYR A 106 5.85 0.42 11.93
C TYR A 106 4.85 1.54 11.69
N ILE A 107 3.89 1.28 10.82
CA ILE A 107 2.82 2.23 10.45
C ILE A 107 1.58 1.95 11.30
N PRO A 108 0.92 2.99 11.83
CA PRO A 108 -0.30 2.87 12.59
C PRO A 108 -1.48 2.51 11.68
N PHE A 109 -2.31 1.55 12.11
CA PHE A 109 -3.54 1.16 11.43
C PHE A 109 -4.69 1.03 12.41
N TRP A 110 -5.88 1.42 11.98
CA TRP A 110 -7.13 1.06 12.60
C TRP A 110 -7.68 -0.20 11.95
N LEU A 111 -7.99 -1.20 12.76
CA LEU A 111 -8.56 -2.48 12.33
C LEU A 111 -10.04 -2.51 12.71
N TYR A 112 -10.91 -2.40 11.71
CA TYR A 112 -12.35 -2.36 11.90
C TYR A 112 -12.95 -3.76 11.76
N SER A 113 -13.83 -4.12 12.71
CA SER A 113 -14.57 -5.38 12.66
C SER A 113 -16.07 -5.10 12.80
N GLY A 114 -16.88 -5.81 12.04
CA GLY A 114 -18.31 -5.60 12.02
C GLY A 114 -19.01 -6.44 10.96
N ASN A 115 -20.20 -6.05 10.57
CA ASN A 115 -20.93 -6.69 9.49
C ASN A 115 -21.49 -5.67 8.50
N CYS A 116 -21.81 -6.15 7.31
CA CYS A 116 -22.54 -5.38 6.31
C CYS A 116 -23.65 -6.24 5.72
N GLU A 117 -24.89 -5.76 5.86
CA GLU A 117 -26.02 -6.27 5.11
C GLU A 117 -26.07 -5.56 3.77
N GLY A 118 -26.17 -6.33 2.69
CA GLY A 118 -26.23 -5.79 1.34
C GLY A 118 -27.32 -6.42 0.51
N SER A 119 -27.93 -5.66 -0.40
CA SER A 119 -28.76 -6.19 -1.46
C SER A 119 -28.45 -5.52 -2.79
N ILE A 120 -28.36 -6.29 -3.86
CA ILE A 120 -28.17 -5.79 -5.22
C ILE A 120 -29.34 -6.18 -6.11
N THR A 121 -29.76 -5.25 -6.98
CA THR A 121 -30.51 -5.54 -8.18
C THR A 121 -29.58 -5.38 -9.37
N ALA A 122 -29.53 -6.39 -10.23
CA ALA A 122 -28.58 -6.42 -11.34
C ALA A 122 -29.25 -7.00 -12.62
N GLU A 123 -28.61 -6.70 -13.74
CA GLU A 123 -28.86 -7.36 -15.01
C GLU A 123 -27.80 -8.39 -15.28
N GLY A 124 -28.17 -9.66 -15.36
CA GLY A 124 -27.31 -10.77 -15.78
C GLY A 124 -27.38 -10.98 -17.27
N ILE A 125 -26.25 -11.12 -17.95
CA ILE A 125 -26.21 -11.31 -19.41
C ILE A 125 -25.44 -12.59 -19.73
N ASN A 126 -26.10 -13.53 -20.44
CA ASN A 126 -25.45 -14.67 -21.04
C ASN A 126 -25.31 -14.43 -22.55
N THR A 127 -24.05 -14.54 -23.03
CA THR A 127 -23.70 -14.37 -24.43
C THR A 127 -23.25 -15.69 -25.03
N ARG A 128 -23.90 -16.10 -26.15
CA ARG A 128 -23.51 -17.26 -26.94
C ARG A 128 -23.18 -16.80 -28.34
N THR A 129 -22.02 -17.20 -28.85
CA THR A 129 -21.60 -16.90 -30.23
C THR A 129 -21.34 -18.21 -30.99
N TRP A 130 -21.84 -18.32 -32.21
CA TRP A 130 -21.54 -19.44 -33.10
C TRP A 130 -21.48 -18.95 -34.55
N THR A 131 -20.84 -19.76 -35.42
CA THR A 131 -20.73 -19.51 -36.85
C THR A 131 -21.58 -20.50 -37.60
N SER A 132 -22.36 -20.03 -38.59
CA SER A 132 -23.09 -20.90 -39.51
C SER A 132 -22.93 -20.37 -40.94
N GLY A 133 -22.30 -21.14 -41.79
CA GLY A 133 -21.84 -20.68 -43.11
C GLY A 133 -20.82 -19.53 -42.95
N ASN A 134 -21.05 -18.44 -43.71
CA ASN A 134 -20.20 -17.25 -43.69
C ASN A 134 -20.64 -16.19 -42.65
N TYR A 135 -21.58 -16.53 -41.76
CA TYR A 135 -22.14 -15.59 -40.78
C TYR A 135 -21.78 -16.00 -39.36
N ARG A 136 -21.43 -14.99 -38.56
CA ARG A 136 -21.23 -15.10 -37.14
C ARG A 136 -22.46 -14.59 -36.38
N TYR A 137 -23.08 -15.44 -35.62
CA TYR A 137 -24.26 -15.13 -34.82
C TYR A 137 -23.84 -14.90 -33.36
N THR A 138 -24.48 -13.89 -32.72
CA THR A 138 -24.35 -13.63 -31.31
C THR A 138 -25.72 -13.50 -30.69
N GLU A 139 -26.07 -14.41 -29.80
CA GLU A 139 -27.28 -14.37 -28.97
C GLU A 139 -26.92 -13.79 -27.61
N LYS A 140 -27.73 -12.82 -27.13
CA LYS A 140 -27.63 -12.30 -25.76
C LYS A 140 -28.95 -12.52 -25.05
N LYS A 141 -28.89 -13.17 -23.87
CA LYS A 141 -30.03 -13.38 -22.99
C LYS A 141 -29.85 -12.54 -21.74
N TYR A 142 -30.89 -11.75 -21.42
CA TYR A 142 -30.89 -10.83 -20.31
C TYR A 142 -31.77 -11.38 -19.19
N TYR A 143 -31.30 -11.23 -17.94
CA TYR A 143 -31.98 -11.74 -16.75
C TYR A 143 -31.98 -10.65 -15.67
N SER A 144 -33.13 -10.46 -15.03
CA SER A 144 -33.23 -9.66 -13.81
C SER A 144 -32.73 -10.50 -12.63
N VAL A 145 -31.82 -9.98 -11.88
CA VAL A 145 -31.13 -10.69 -10.77
C VAL A 145 -31.28 -9.87 -9.50
N TYR A 146 -31.68 -10.54 -8.43
CA TYR A 146 -31.67 -9.99 -7.07
C TYR A 146 -30.80 -10.89 -6.19
N ARG A 147 -29.93 -10.27 -5.39
CA ARG A 147 -29.13 -10.94 -4.37
C ARG A 147 -29.14 -10.12 -3.09
N ASN A 148 -29.21 -10.79 -1.97
CA ASN A 148 -29.02 -10.20 -0.66
C ASN A 148 -28.22 -11.13 0.23
N GLY A 149 -27.56 -10.56 1.24
CA GLY A 149 -26.77 -11.31 2.22
C GLY A 149 -26.11 -10.41 3.22
N THR A 150 -25.59 -11.03 4.27
CA THR A 150 -24.79 -10.37 5.30
C THR A 150 -23.38 -10.95 5.29
N LEU A 151 -22.38 -10.08 5.28
CA LEU A 151 -20.97 -10.46 5.40
C LEU A 151 -20.42 -9.97 6.72
N ASP A 152 -19.68 -10.84 7.41
CA ASP A 152 -18.92 -10.50 8.61
C ASP A 152 -17.48 -10.17 8.23
N PHE A 153 -16.98 -9.08 8.79
CA PHE A 153 -15.62 -8.57 8.55
C PHE A 153 -14.82 -8.57 9.84
N LYS A 154 -13.58 -9.04 9.75
CA LYS A 154 -12.62 -9.00 10.86
C LYS A 154 -11.38 -8.25 10.43
N ALA A 155 -10.95 -7.29 11.26
CA ALA A 155 -9.68 -6.58 11.10
C ALA A 155 -9.50 -5.95 9.71
N VAL A 156 -10.52 -5.24 9.18
CA VAL A 156 -10.38 -4.46 7.95
C VAL A 156 -9.44 -3.30 8.24
N PRO A 157 -8.25 -3.26 7.63
CA PRO A 157 -7.25 -2.26 7.96
C PRO A 157 -7.53 -0.94 7.26
N VAL A 158 -7.26 0.15 7.94
CA VAL A 158 -7.15 1.50 7.37
C VAL A 158 -5.95 2.15 8.02
N ASP A 159 -4.99 2.63 7.22
CA ASP A 159 -3.86 3.34 7.79
C ASP A 159 -4.31 4.64 8.44
N ALA A 160 -3.58 5.01 9.49
CA ALA A 160 -3.93 6.09 10.39
C ALA A 160 -2.87 7.19 10.38
N SER A 161 -2.08 7.28 9.30
CA SER A 161 -1.01 8.27 9.12
C SER A 161 -1.24 9.11 7.88
N SER A 162 -1.40 10.41 8.04
CA SER A 162 -1.48 11.36 6.92
C SER A 162 -0.16 11.50 6.14
N LYS A 163 0.93 10.88 6.61
CA LYS A 163 2.25 10.91 5.97
C LYS A 163 2.42 9.82 4.92
N THR A 164 1.61 8.80 4.96
CA THR A 164 1.62 7.68 4.01
C THR A 164 0.54 7.87 2.95
N ASP A 165 0.79 7.32 1.77
CA ASP A 165 -0.20 7.30 0.70
C ASP A 165 -1.16 6.14 0.92
N ASP A 166 -2.44 6.44 1.08
CA ASP A 166 -3.52 5.48 1.34
C ASP A 166 -3.58 4.35 0.30
N ASP A 167 -3.48 4.70 -0.99
CA ASP A 167 -3.55 3.72 -2.09
C ASP A 167 -2.33 2.78 -2.05
N ALA A 168 -1.18 3.29 -1.64
CA ALA A 168 0.02 2.50 -1.46
C ALA A 168 -0.14 1.54 -0.27
N MET A 169 -0.69 2.01 0.86
CA MET A 169 -0.92 1.15 2.03
C MET A 169 -1.94 0.05 1.75
N ASP A 170 -3.01 0.36 1.05
CA ASP A 170 -3.97 -0.66 0.57
C ASP A 170 -3.31 -1.66 -0.39
N SER A 171 -2.39 -1.19 -1.23
CA SER A 171 -1.72 -2.01 -2.24
C SER A 171 -0.70 -3.00 -1.66
N ILE A 172 -0.11 -2.75 -0.50
CA ILE A 172 0.81 -3.71 0.16
C ILE A 172 0.09 -4.84 0.90
N GLU A 173 -1.23 -4.75 1.08
CA GLU A 173 -2.02 -5.82 1.67
C GLU A 173 -2.04 -7.09 0.77
N PRO A 174 -2.35 -8.29 1.26
CA PRO A 174 -2.82 -8.57 2.62
C PRO A 174 -1.68 -8.74 3.64
N PHE A 175 -2.00 -8.47 4.90
CA PHE A 175 -1.24 -8.95 6.06
C PHE A 175 -1.88 -10.25 6.60
N ASP A 176 -1.06 -11.12 7.19
CA ASP A 176 -1.56 -12.29 7.91
C ASP A 176 -1.85 -11.92 9.38
N TYR A 177 -3.11 -11.63 9.64
CA TYR A 177 -3.57 -11.23 10.97
C TYR A 177 -3.57 -12.38 12.00
N SER A 178 -3.37 -13.64 11.57
CA SER A 178 -3.21 -14.76 12.51
C SER A 178 -1.93 -14.66 13.35
N GLU A 179 -0.97 -13.87 12.87
CA GLU A 179 0.32 -13.63 13.53
C GLU A 179 0.36 -12.34 14.35
N MET A 180 -0.77 -11.65 14.41
CA MET A 180 -0.92 -10.46 15.23
C MET A 180 -0.81 -10.83 16.71
N THR A 181 0.05 -10.11 17.43
CA THR A 181 0.29 -10.34 18.86
C THR A 181 0.03 -9.07 19.66
N ALA A 182 -0.16 -9.21 20.96
CA ALA A 182 -0.29 -8.06 21.86
C ALA A 182 0.92 -7.14 21.73
N PHE A 183 0.69 -5.85 21.69
CA PHE A 183 1.75 -4.88 21.53
C PHE A 183 2.75 -4.95 22.69
N ASN A 184 4.04 -4.91 22.35
CA ASN A 184 5.13 -4.73 23.28
C ASN A 184 6.16 -3.78 22.64
N PRO A 185 6.62 -2.73 23.34
CA PRO A 185 7.59 -1.77 22.80
C PRO A 185 8.89 -2.41 22.26
N GLY A 186 9.26 -3.59 22.74
CA GLY A 186 10.43 -4.35 22.26
C GLY A 186 10.39 -4.65 20.75
N TYR A 187 9.20 -4.77 20.15
CA TYR A 187 9.06 -4.99 18.71
C TYR A 187 9.52 -3.79 17.87
N LEU A 188 9.49 -2.58 18.43
CA LEU A 188 9.91 -1.37 17.74
C LEU A 188 11.44 -1.24 17.66
N SER A 189 12.18 -2.06 18.41
CA SER A 189 13.64 -1.98 18.47
C SER A 189 14.29 -2.25 17.10
N GLY A 190 15.06 -1.28 16.60
CA GLY A 190 15.75 -1.37 15.30
C GLY A 190 14.92 -0.91 14.10
N TYR A 191 13.70 -0.46 14.32
CA TYR A 191 12.78 0.07 13.30
C TYR A 191 12.32 1.48 13.66
N LEU A 192 11.89 2.23 12.68
CA LEU A 192 11.11 3.45 12.91
C LEU A 192 9.69 3.07 13.31
N ALA A 193 9.00 3.94 14.03
CA ALA A 193 7.59 3.78 14.31
C ALA A 193 6.90 5.14 14.36
N GLU A 194 5.74 5.20 13.76
CA GLU A 194 4.87 6.37 13.77
C GLU A 194 3.66 6.10 14.66
N ARG A 195 3.14 7.14 15.29
CA ARG A 195 1.83 7.13 15.93
C ARG A 195 0.78 7.59 14.93
N TYR A 196 -0.47 7.22 15.16
CA TYR A 196 -1.56 7.77 14.35
C TYR A 196 -1.68 9.30 14.55
N ASP A 197 -1.96 10.00 13.49
CA ASP A 197 -2.37 11.40 13.44
C ASP A 197 -3.80 11.54 12.86
N GLU A 198 -4.36 10.44 12.38
CA GLU A 198 -5.76 10.30 12.00
C GLU A 198 -6.48 9.35 12.96
N ASP A 199 -7.46 9.87 13.69
CA ASP A 199 -8.22 9.07 14.65
C ASP A 199 -9.17 8.09 13.96
N LYS A 200 -9.69 7.14 14.76
CA LYS A 200 -10.60 6.09 14.26
C LYS A 200 -11.88 6.65 13.63
N ASP A 201 -12.37 7.81 14.10
CA ASP A 201 -13.62 8.39 13.58
C ASP A 201 -13.38 9.07 12.22
N LYS A 202 -12.19 9.66 12.03
CA LYS A 202 -11.76 10.20 10.74
C LYS A 202 -11.54 9.11 9.69
N CYS A 203 -10.99 7.97 10.06
CA CYS A 203 -10.76 6.81 9.19
C CYS A 203 -12.03 5.97 8.92
N LEU A 204 -13.07 6.10 9.75
CA LEU A 204 -14.29 5.30 9.67
C LEU A 204 -15.00 5.32 8.30
N PRO A 205 -15.15 6.48 7.61
CA PRO A 205 -15.79 6.52 6.30
C PRO A 205 -15.09 5.62 5.28
N ARG A 206 -13.74 5.62 5.25
CA ARG A 206 -12.94 4.78 4.37
C ARG A 206 -13.10 3.29 4.70
N ALA A 207 -13.11 2.94 5.99
CA ALA A 207 -13.38 1.57 6.42
C ALA A 207 -14.75 1.07 5.94
N LYS A 208 -15.80 1.89 6.10
CA LYS A 208 -17.14 1.56 5.63
C LYS A 208 -17.18 1.39 4.11
N GLU A 209 -16.56 2.28 3.36
CA GLU A 209 -16.51 2.19 1.90
C GLU A 209 -15.84 0.88 1.44
N ARG A 210 -14.72 0.47 2.05
CA ARG A 210 -14.05 -0.81 1.75
C ARG A 210 -14.95 -2.00 2.04
N ILE A 211 -15.60 -2.03 3.20
CA ILE A 211 -16.55 -3.08 3.62
C ILE A 211 -17.72 -3.16 2.64
N GLU A 212 -18.32 -2.03 2.31
CA GLU A 212 -19.49 -1.93 1.44
C GLU A 212 -19.18 -2.32 -0.01
N ASN A 213 -18.00 -1.89 -0.54
CA ASN A 213 -17.55 -2.28 -1.87
C ASN A 213 -17.27 -3.78 -1.94
N THR A 214 -16.61 -4.34 -0.91
CA THR A 214 -16.38 -5.80 -0.84
C THR A 214 -17.68 -6.56 -0.77
N THR A 215 -18.65 -6.13 0.04
CA THR A 215 -19.97 -6.75 0.13
C THR A 215 -20.72 -6.75 -1.21
N ARG A 216 -20.70 -5.60 -1.90
CA ARG A 216 -21.30 -5.49 -3.25
C ARG A 216 -20.64 -6.45 -4.24
N ASP A 217 -19.32 -6.50 -4.24
CA ASP A 217 -18.57 -7.34 -5.18
C ASP A 217 -18.76 -8.83 -4.89
N GLU A 218 -18.83 -9.23 -3.62
CA GLU A 218 -19.15 -10.61 -3.24
C GLU A 218 -20.58 -11.00 -3.65
N LEU A 219 -21.57 -10.15 -3.42
CA LEU A 219 -22.94 -10.39 -3.89
C LEU A 219 -22.98 -10.52 -5.42
N ARG A 220 -22.27 -9.65 -6.15
CA ARG A 220 -22.14 -9.72 -7.59
C ARG A 220 -21.47 -11.02 -8.04
N ASN A 221 -20.45 -11.48 -7.34
CA ASN A 221 -19.71 -12.72 -7.67
C ASN A 221 -20.56 -13.98 -7.49
N THR A 222 -21.63 -13.92 -6.67
CA THR A 222 -22.61 -15.02 -6.58
C THR A 222 -23.50 -15.14 -7.82
N CYS A 223 -23.48 -14.17 -8.72
CA CYS A 223 -24.31 -14.15 -9.92
C CYS A 223 -23.61 -14.90 -11.06
N ASN A 224 -24.20 -16.00 -11.51
CA ASN A 224 -23.58 -16.96 -12.46
C ASN A 224 -23.93 -16.61 -13.91
N TYR A 225 -23.47 -15.44 -14.41
CA TYR A 225 -23.68 -14.94 -15.77
C TYR A 225 -22.36 -14.52 -16.41
N ASN A 226 -22.32 -14.45 -17.75
CA ASN A 226 -21.10 -14.00 -18.46
C ASN A 226 -20.74 -12.54 -18.14
N SER A 227 -21.76 -11.71 -17.90
CA SER A 227 -21.62 -10.33 -17.44
C SER A 227 -22.73 -10.00 -16.46
N VAL A 228 -22.41 -9.20 -15.44
CA VAL A 228 -23.36 -8.74 -14.43
C VAL A 228 -23.23 -7.24 -14.28
N ASN A 229 -24.30 -6.51 -14.53
CA ASN A 229 -24.37 -5.06 -14.38
C ASN A 229 -25.25 -4.73 -13.17
N VAL A 230 -24.63 -4.30 -12.07
CA VAL A 230 -25.36 -3.87 -10.87
C VAL A 230 -26.07 -2.55 -11.16
N GLN A 231 -27.39 -2.52 -10.97
CA GLN A 231 -28.25 -1.37 -11.20
C GLN A 231 -28.51 -0.59 -9.91
N SER A 232 -28.69 -1.30 -8.81
CA SER A 232 -28.83 -0.70 -7.48
C SER A 232 -28.14 -1.52 -6.42
N TYR A 233 -27.68 -0.85 -5.38
CA TYR A 233 -27.06 -1.45 -4.20
C TYR A 233 -27.58 -0.74 -2.95
N GLU A 234 -28.27 -1.47 -2.10
CA GLU A 234 -28.68 -1.04 -0.77
C GLU A 234 -27.76 -1.70 0.25
N LYS A 235 -27.39 -0.97 1.30
CA LYS A 235 -26.39 -1.40 2.26
C LYS A 235 -26.66 -0.86 3.66
N HIS A 236 -26.31 -1.65 4.66
CA HIS A 236 -26.31 -1.25 6.06
C HIS A 236 -25.09 -1.84 6.73
N THR A 237 -24.18 -0.97 7.20
CA THR A 237 -22.90 -1.36 7.80
C THR A 237 -22.87 -1.03 9.29
N GLU A 238 -22.65 -2.04 10.12
CA GLU A 238 -22.46 -1.91 11.56
C GLU A 238 -21.03 -2.24 11.95
N ILE A 239 -20.32 -1.27 12.54
CA ILE A 239 -19.00 -1.48 13.13
C ILE A 239 -19.17 -1.86 14.59
N LYS A 240 -18.60 -2.99 14.99
CA LYS A 240 -18.72 -3.57 16.34
C LYS A 240 -17.48 -3.37 17.19
N ASP A 241 -16.33 -3.36 16.56
CA ASP A 241 -15.04 -3.23 17.25
C ASP A 241 -14.02 -2.50 16.37
N VAL A 242 -13.14 -1.73 17.01
CA VAL A 242 -12.02 -1.05 16.36
C VAL A 242 -10.79 -1.21 17.23
N LYS A 243 -9.70 -1.72 16.66
CA LYS A 243 -8.43 -1.95 17.32
C LYS A 243 -7.33 -1.12 16.68
N TYR A 244 -6.39 -0.67 17.50
CA TYR A 244 -5.19 0.00 17.05
C TYR A 244 -4.05 -1.02 16.89
N ALA A 245 -3.43 -1.06 15.71
CA ALA A 245 -2.34 -1.99 15.43
C ALA A 245 -1.17 -1.32 14.73
N MET A 246 0.04 -1.85 14.98
CA MET A 246 1.27 -1.47 14.29
C MET A 246 1.60 -2.52 13.25
N LEU A 247 1.65 -2.13 11.96
CA LEU A 247 1.94 -3.04 10.85
C LEU A 247 3.31 -2.76 10.24
N PRO A 248 4.10 -3.82 9.95
CA PRO A 248 5.47 -3.68 9.50
C PRO A 248 5.54 -3.33 8.01
N THR A 249 6.19 -2.24 7.68
CA THR A 249 6.31 -1.76 6.29
C THR A 249 7.72 -1.27 6.01
N TRP A 250 8.30 -1.69 4.88
CA TRP A 250 9.51 -1.12 4.33
C TRP A 250 9.16 0.02 3.39
N LEU A 251 9.67 1.21 3.66
CA LEU A 251 9.41 2.42 2.87
C LEU A 251 10.67 2.96 2.24
N LEU A 252 10.53 3.52 1.05
CA LEU A 252 11.58 4.23 0.34
C LEU A 252 11.02 5.40 -0.45
N TYR A 253 11.54 6.57 -0.17
CA TYR A 253 11.38 7.76 -1.00
C TYR A 253 12.72 8.05 -1.70
N THR A 254 12.71 8.17 -3.01
CA THR A 254 13.92 8.46 -3.79
C THR A 254 13.59 9.35 -4.99
N THR A 255 14.63 9.93 -5.58
CA THR A 255 14.51 10.74 -6.81
C THR A 255 15.34 10.11 -7.93
N TYR A 256 14.80 10.11 -9.13
CA TYR A 256 15.51 9.71 -10.34
C TYR A 256 15.15 10.69 -11.48
N GLN A 257 16.16 11.34 -12.06
CA GLN A 257 15.99 12.39 -13.09
C GLN A 257 15.00 13.49 -12.63
N ASP A 258 15.20 14.01 -11.43
CA ASP A 258 14.39 15.04 -10.76
C ASP A 258 12.91 14.71 -10.54
N LYS A 259 12.56 13.42 -10.66
CA LYS A 259 11.22 12.92 -10.34
C LYS A 259 11.22 12.11 -9.06
N PRO A 260 10.26 12.35 -8.19
CA PRO A 260 10.10 11.53 -6.98
C PRO A 260 9.57 10.14 -7.33
N TYR A 261 10.07 9.13 -6.63
CA TYR A 261 9.61 7.75 -6.68
C TYR A 261 9.40 7.24 -5.27
N PHE A 262 8.29 6.57 -5.08
CA PHE A 262 7.94 5.92 -3.83
C PHE A 262 7.85 4.41 -4.05
N PHE A 263 8.38 3.68 -3.08
CA PHE A 263 8.29 2.22 -3.02
C PHE A 263 7.93 1.80 -1.61
N ALA A 264 7.06 0.81 -1.50
CA ALA A 264 6.73 0.19 -0.24
C ALA A 264 6.73 -1.34 -0.36
N MET A 265 7.01 -2.00 0.76
CA MET A 265 6.93 -3.45 0.83
C MET A 265 6.35 -3.86 2.18
N ASN A 266 5.43 -4.82 2.13
CA ASN A 266 4.90 -5.46 3.32
C ASN A 266 6.04 -6.17 4.07
N GLY A 267 6.30 -5.76 5.31
CA GLY A 267 7.40 -6.28 6.13
C GLY A 267 7.17 -7.71 6.64
N GLN A 268 5.96 -8.23 6.50
CA GLN A 268 5.61 -9.61 6.86
C GLN A 268 5.64 -10.53 5.63
N THR A 269 4.94 -10.16 4.55
CA THR A 269 4.72 -11.03 3.38
C THR A 269 5.72 -10.82 2.26
N GLY A 270 6.42 -9.70 2.24
CA GLY A 270 7.35 -9.32 1.18
C GLY A 270 6.68 -8.80 -0.09
N LYS A 271 5.36 -8.55 -0.08
CA LYS A 271 4.66 -7.97 -1.22
C LYS A 271 5.18 -6.55 -1.49
N PHE A 272 5.69 -6.33 -2.69
CA PHE A 272 6.37 -5.11 -3.10
C PHE A 272 5.50 -4.30 -4.06
N ILE A 273 5.43 -2.99 -3.82
CA ILE A 273 4.74 -2.03 -4.69
C ILE A 273 5.62 -0.84 -5.02
N GLY A 274 5.27 -0.13 -6.08
CA GLY A 274 5.90 1.11 -6.50
C GLY A 274 5.90 1.28 -8.01
N ASN A 275 6.21 2.49 -8.45
CA ASN A 275 6.27 2.85 -9.84
C ASN A 275 7.73 2.96 -10.29
N LEU A 276 8.14 2.12 -11.23
CA LEU A 276 9.49 2.16 -11.79
C LEU A 276 9.60 3.25 -12.87
N PRO A 277 10.76 3.90 -12.99
CA PRO A 277 11.02 4.79 -14.11
C PRO A 277 10.98 4.02 -15.43
N ILE A 278 10.44 4.65 -16.48
CA ILE A 278 10.32 4.06 -17.82
C ILE A 278 11.35 4.71 -18.73
N SER A 279 12.19 3.88 -19.35
CA SER A 279 13.11 4.31 -20.40
C SER A 279 12.35 4.61 -21.70
N LYS A 280 12.31 5.90 -22.11
CA LYS A 280 11.66 6.32 -23.36
C LYS A 280 12.26 5.60 -24.58
N GLY A 281 13.59 5.41 -24.62
CA GLY A 281 14.26 4.71 -25.72
C GLY A 281 13.85 3.24 -25.82
N LYS A 282 13.78 2.53 -24.69
CA LYS A 282 13.30 1.14 -24.66
C LYS A 282 11.82 1.04 -25.05
N LEU A 283 10.98 1.98 -24.58
CA LEU A 283 9.56 2.02 -24.94
C LEU A 283 9.37 2.14 -26.46
N VAL A 284 10.08 3.05 -27.10
CA VAL A 284 10.05 3.19 -28.58
C VAL A 284 10.54 1.94 -29.28
N ALA A 285 11.65 1.34 -28.83
CA ALA A 285 12.19 0.11 -29.41
C ALA A 285 11.18 -1.07 -29.31
N TYR A 286 10.56 -1.27 -28.16
CA TYR A 286 9.54 -2.32 -27.99
C TYR A 286 8.27 -2.05 -28.80
N SER A 287 7.86 -0.77 -28.95
CA SER A 287 6.71 -0.40 -29.78
C SER A 287 6.96 -0.70 -31.26
N LEU A 288 8.17 -0.41 -31.75
CA LEU A 288 8.57 -0.72 -33.12
C LEU A 288 8.63 -2.23 -33.37
N LEU A 289 9.21 -3.01 -32.43
CA LEU A 289 9.26 -4.47 -32.54
C LEU A 289 7.86 -5.08 -32.52
N GLY A 290 6.97 -4.62 -31.63
CA GLY A 290 5.57 -5.07 -31.58
C GLY A 290 4.80 -4.71 -32.86
N GLY A 291 5.01 -3.52 -33.41
CA GLY A 291 4.43 -3.09 -34.67
C GLY A 291 4.89 -3.96 -35.84
N CYS A 292 6.18 -4.30 -35.93
CA CYS A 292 6.71 -5.19 -36.96
C CYS A 292 6.09 -6.59 -36.89
N LEU A 293 5.93 -7.16 -35.67
CA LEU A 293 5.33 -8.48 -35.47
C LEU A 293 3.85 -8.54 -35.88
N LEU A 294 3.10 -7.46 -35.64
CA LEU A 294 1.70 -7.36 -36.06
C LEU A 294 1.58 -7.21 -37.60
N TYR A 295 2.54 -6.53 -38.24
CA TYR A 295 2.56 -6.36 -39.68
C TYR A 295 3.04 -7.61 -40.45
N THR A 296 3.86 -8.46 -39.81
CA THR A 296 4.38 -9.71 -40.42
C THR A 296 3.50 -10.93 -40.12
N SER A 297 2.46 -10.81 -39.30
CA SER A 297 1.47 -11.87 -39.16
C SER A 297 0.68 -12.00 -40.46
N PRO A 298 0.65 -13.18 -41.12
CA PRO A 298 -0.09 -13.36 -42.36
C PRO A 298 -1.56 -13.01 -42.13
N SER A 299 -2.10 -12.16 -43.00
CA SER A 299 -3.53 -11.82 -42.99
C SER A 299 -4.33 -13.11 -43.20
N PRO A 300 -5.49 -13.29 -42.54
CA PRO A 300 -6.37 -14.42 -42.82
C PRO A 300 -6.80 -14.55 -44.27
N ARG A 301 -6.57 -13.53 -45.10
CA ARG A 301 -6.84 -13.52 -46.55
C ARG A 301 -5.74 -14.18 -47.38
N ASP A 302 -4.53 -14.38 -46.83
CA ASP A 302 -3.40 -14.96 -47.58
C ASP A 302 -3.39 -16.49 -47.54
N THR A 303 -4.22 -17.12 -46.73
CA THR A 303 -4.36 -18.58 -46.61
C THR A 303 -5.42 -19.19 -47.56
N GLU A 304 -6.15 -18.36 -48.30
CA GLU A 304 -7.17 -18.86 -49.27
C GLU A 304 -6.67 -19.01 -50.72
N ARG A 305 -5.34 -18.90 -50.99
CA ARG A 305 -4.75 -19.11 -52.31
C ARG A 305 -3.64 -20.18 -52.29
N SER A 306 -4.03 -21.43 -52.05
CA SER A 306 -3.22 -22.58 -52.47
C SER A 306 -4.09 -23.81 -52.55
#